data_afa8b4cd34d26306216e9b9797d2e589
#
_entry.id   afa8b4cd34d26306216e9b9797d2e589
#
_cell.length_a   1.000
_cell.length_b   1.000
_cell.length_c   1.000
_cell.angle_alpha   90.00
_cell.angle_beta   90.00
_cell.angle_gamma   90.00
#
_symmetry.space_group_name_H-M   'P 1'
#
loop_
_entity.id
_entity.type
_entity.pdbx_description
1 polymer ?
#
loop_
_entity_poly.entity_id
_entity_poly.type
_entity_poly.pdbx_seq_one_letter_code
_entity_poly.pdbx_strand_id
1 'polypeptide(L)'
;MESWLGDYMSFHQNPNGKSVFLSLDSRAILHNPLYKSFKAKSFTDKDITLHFYILDILADGQEKTSKEIVERIVSDYLSKFPDEHPFDESTVRKKLKEYETLGLLVSEKRGREVWYRCIEEKVDLNCWLDAIAFYSEADPVGVIGSYLLDKFEVQPNYFGFKHHYILHAIDSQVLCELLSAIRNHRVTELSVKGLRSGNIRECTVYPLKIYASTQTGRQYLLCYAYQVRHLVFIRVDTIRKVVPGNVEKKHEVYAGYFNKFRDHLWGVSVGSGYSMDHIEMTIRVDEGEGHIPQRLEREKRNGRVEQIDENTYLFSADVYDAAEMLPWLRTFIGRIIKLECSNQSVVDTFYADLDAMIRMYGGDDDAVQ
;
A
#
# COMPACT_ATOMS: atom_id res chain seq x y z
N MET A 1 -21.49 -5.58 -4.17
CA MET A 1 -20.38 -4.63 -4.38
C MET A 1 -20.77 -3.48 -5.32
N GLU A 2 -21.27 -3.77 -6.50
CA GLU A 2 -21.67 -2.76 -7.51
C GLU A 2 -22.66 -1.71 -6.98
N SER A 3 -23.64 -2.10 -6.17
CA SER A 3 -24.62 -1.20 -5.55
C SER A 3 -24.04 -0.20 -4.53
N TRP A 4 -22.84 -0.44 -4.03
CA TRP A 4 -22.20 0.38 -3.00
C TRP A 4 -20.98 1.15 -3.51
N LEU A 5 -20.34 0.62 -4.53
CA LEU A 5 -19.08 1.09 -5.07
C LEU A 5 -19.19 1.36 -6.58
N GLY A 6 -20.39 1.30 -7.17
CA GLY A 6 -20.60 1.42 -8.61
C GLY A 6 -19.98 2.67 -9.20
N ASP A 7 -20.05 3.79 -8.50
CA ASP A 7 -19.46 5.07 -8.91
C ASP A 7 -17.92 5.04 -8.96
N TYR A 8 -17.31 4.08 -8.28
CA TYR A 8 -15.86 3.90 -8.18
C TYR A 8 -15.36 2.64 -8.88
N MET A 9 -16.27 1.87 -9.49
CA MET A 9 -15.96 0.62 -10.16
C MET A 9 -15.79 0.82 -11.65
N SER A 10 -14.71 0.27 -12.19
CA SER A 10 -14.49 0.14 -13.62
C SER A 10 -14.29 -1.33 -13.96
N PHE A 11 -14.63 -1.70 -15.19
CA PHE A 11 -14.55 -3.07 -15.66
C PHE A 11 -13.63 -3.18 -16.86
N HIS A 12 -12.83 -4.21 -16.87
CA HIS A 12 -12.13 -4.63 -18.08
C HIS A 12 -12.57 -6.04 -18.45
N GLN A 13 -13.15 -6.20 -19.62
CA GLN A 13 -13.59 -7.50 -20.13
C GLN A 13 -12.56 -8.04 -21.10
N ASN A 14 -12.12 -9.27 -20.87
CA ASN A 14 -11.24 -10.01 -21.75
C ASN A 14 -11.82 -11.40 -22.00
N PRO A 15 -11.26 -12.20 -22.96
CA PRO A 15 -11.76 -13.54 -23.25
C PRO A 15 -11.80 -14.49 -22.06
N ASN A 16 -11.05 -14.21 -21.01
CA ASN A 16 -10.93 -15.04 -19.81
C ASN A 16 -11.88 -14.61 -18.68
N GLY A 17 -12.69 -13.55 -18.90
CA GLY A 17 -13.64 -13.06 -17.89
C GLY A 17 -13.65 -11.54 -17.70
N LYS A 18 -14.43 -11.11 -16.72
CA LYS A 18 -14.61 -9.71 -16.36
C LYS A 18 -13.75 -9.38 -15.14
N SER A 19 -12.74 -8.54 -15.33
CA SER A 19 -11.93 -8.00 -14.23
C SER A 19 -12.54 -6.68 -13.75
N VAL A 20 -12.75 -6.57 -12.45
CA VAL A 20 -13.30 -5.40 -11.80
C VAL A 20 -12.18 -4.69 -11.06
N PHE A 21 -12.08 -3.37 -11.22
CA PHE A 21 -11.16 -2.55 -10.45
C PHE A 21 -11.87 -1.34 -9.85
N LEU A 22 -11.40 -0.91 -8.69
CA LEU A 22 -11.89 0.26 -7.99
C LEU A 22 -10.93 1.42 -8.23
N SER A 23 -11.47 2.54 -8.65
CA SER A 23 -10.73 3.80 -8.80
C SER A 23 -11.26 4.78 -7.77
N LEU A 24 -10.40 5.20 -6.85
CA LEU A 24 -10.77 6.11 -5.77
C LEU A 24 -10.02 7.43 -5.93
N ASP A 25 -10.77 8.52 -5.97
CA ASP A 25 -10.18 9.86 -5.85
C ASP A 25 -10.28 10.30 -4.39
N SER A 26 -9.16 10.20 -3.67
CA SER A 26 -9.07 10.59 -2.26
C SER A 26 -9.38 12.08 -2.01
N ARG A 27 -9.42 12.90 -3.07
CA ARG A 27 -9.82 14.32 -2.96
C ARG A 27 -11.32 14.51 -2.81
N ALA A 28 -12.09 13.59 -3.42
CA ALA A 28 -13.54 13.68 -3.49
C ALA A 28 -14.24 12.90 -2.37
N ILE A 29 -13.49 12.08 -1.64
CA ILE A 29 -14.04 11.12 -0.67
C ILE A 29 -13.46 11.41 0.71
N LEU A 30 -14.33 11.64 1.68
CA LEU A 30 -13.94 11.89 3.08
C LEU A 30 -13.47 10.63 3.81
N HIS A 31 -13.92 9.44 3.35
CA HIS A 31 -13.61 8.16 3.96
C HIS A 31 -13.34 7.11 2.89
N ASN A 32 -12.51 6.11 3.21
CA ASN A 32 -12.28 4.96 2.34
C ASN A 32 -13.61 4.30 1.94
N PRO A 33 -14.00 4.26 0.66
CA PRO A 33 -15.31 3.73 0.25
C PRO A 33 -15.45 2.22 0.46
N LEU A 34 -14.37 1.47 0.65
CA LEU A 34 -14.43 0.08 1.10
C LEU A 34 -15.07 -0.04 2.49
N TYR A 35 -14.98 1.00 3.31
CA TYR A 35 -15.68 1.07 4.57
C TYR A 35 -17.22 1.00 4.40
N LYS A 36 -17.77 1.63 3.37
CA LYS A 36 -19.21 1.53 3.08
C LYS A 36 -19.62 0.10 2.74
N SER A 37 -18.80 -0.62 1.98
CA SER A 37 -19.06 -2.02 1.67
C SER A 37 -18.87 -2.94 2.88
N PHE A 38 -17.98 -2.58 3.78
CA PHE A 38 -17.75 -3.28 5.04
C PHE A 38 -18.89 -3.03 6.05
N LYS A 39 -19.37 -1.80 6.15
CA LYS A 39 -20.53 -1.41 6.97
C LYS A 39 -21.84 -1.95 6.38
N ALA A 40 -21.89 -2.12 5.07
CA ALA A 40 -23.05 -2.63 4.38
C ALA A 40 -23.03 -4.17 4.40
N LYS A 41 -24.19 -4.77 4.57
CA LYS A 41 -24.44 -6.21 4.68
C LYS A 41 -24.02 -7.11 3.50
N SER A 42 -23.31 -6.63 2.51
CA SER A 42 -22.96 -7.41 1.32
C SER A 42 -21.77 -8.36 1.51
N PHE A 43 -21.39 -8.64 2.74
CA PHE A 43 -20.50 -9.76 3.01
C PHE A 43 -21.29 -11.05 2.81
N THR A 44 -20.94 -11.78 1.78
CA THR A 44 -21.51 -13.11 1.50
C THR A 44 -20.95 -14.18 2.44
N ASP A 45 -19.91 -13.87 3.21
CA ASP A 45 -19.34 -14.76 4.21
C ASP A 45 -20.08 -14.57 5.54
N LYS A 46 -20.95 -15.53 5.84
CA LYS A 46 -21.72 -15.58 7.09
C LYS A 46 -20.83 -15.51 8.34
N ASP A 47 -19.62 -16.02 8.26
CA ASP A 47 -18.68 -16.00 9.40
C ASP A 47 -18.22 -14.59 9.73
N ILE A 48 -17.95 -13.75 8.71
CA ILE A 48 -17.52 -12.37 8.90
C ILE A 48 -18.69 -11.55 9.47
N THR A 49 -19.88 -11.72 8.91
CA THR A 49 -21.07 -11.04 9.40
C THR A 49 -21.36 -11.38 10.87
N LEU A 50 -21.30 -12.66 11.19
CA LEU A 50 -21.52 -13.15 12.54
C LEU A 50 -20.45 -12.65 13.53
N HIS A 51 -19.21 -12.49 13.09
CA HIS A 51 -18.12 -11.90 13.87
C HIS A 51 -18.48 -10.49 14.36
N PHE A 52 -18.91 -9.64 13.44
CA PHE A 52 -19.28 -8.28 13.79
C PHE A 52 -20.51 -8.22 14.69
N TYR A 53 -21.54 -8.99 14.40
CA TYR A 53 -22.75 -8.99 15.20
C TYR A 53 -22.49 -9.43 16.63
N ILE A 54 -21.72 -10.52 16.82
CA ILE A 54 -21.41 -11.02 18.16
C ILE A 54 -20.60 -10.01 18.97
N LEU A 55 -19.55 -9.46 18.38
CA LEU A 55 -18.70 -8.52 19.09
C LEU A 55 -19.39 -7.18 19.38
N ASP A 56 -20.24 -6.70 18.47
CA ASP A 56 -20.99 -5.47 18.69
C ASP A 56 -22.07 -5.67 19.77
N ILE A 57 -22.78 -6.81 19.78
CA ILE A 57 -23.77 -7.14 20.82
C ILE A 57 -23.12 -7.24 22.21
N LEU A 58 -21.89 -7.73 22.30
CA LEU A 58 -21.15 -7.88 23.55
C LEU A 58 -20.29 -6.65 23.90
N ALA A 59 -20.27 -5.62 23.05
CA ALA A 59 -19.48 -4.41 23.26
C ALA A 59 -19.97 -3.57 24.46
N ASP A 60 -21.21 -3.78 24.92
CA ASP A 60 -21.74 -3.13 26.11
C ASP A 60 -21.14 -3.65 27.43
N GLY A 61 -20.28 -4.68 27.37
CA GLY A 61 -19.64 -5.31 28.52
C GLY A 61 -20.56 -6.19 29.36
N GLN A 62 -21.83 -6.36 28.94
CA GLN A 62 -22.77 -7.22 29.66
C GLN A 62 -22.64 -8.68 29.22
N GLU A 63 -22.84 -9.57 30.17
CA GLU A 63 -22.87 -11.00 29.89
C GLU A 63 -24.18 -11.40 29.24
N LYS A 64 -24.11 -12.22 28.19
CA LYS A 64 -25.29 -12.70 27.46
C LYS A 64 -25.15 -14.19 27.13
N THR A 65 -26.27 -14.87 27.12
CA THR A 65 -26.35 -16.28 26.68
C THR A 65 -26.32 -16.38 25.16
N SER A 66 -25.99 -17.55 24.62
CA SER A 66 -26.05 -17.79 23.17
C SER A 66 -27.45 -17.54 22.61
N LYS A 67 -28.49 -17.78 23.38
CA LYS A 67 -29.88 -17.56 22.98
C LYS A 67 -30.19 -16.08 22.86
N GLU A 68 -29.83 -15.28 23.86
CA GLU A 68 -29.98 -13.80 23.83
C GLU A 68 -29.19 -13.17 22.70
N ILE A 69 -27.97 -13.66 22.40
CA ILE A 69 -27.20 -13.18 21.27
C ILE A 69 -27.92 -13.46 19.96
N VAL A 70 -28.49 -14.66 19.78
CA VAL A 70 -29.28 -14.98 18.57
C VAL A 70 -30.52 -14.10 18.45
N GLU A 71 -31.25 -13.90 19.55
CA GLU A 71 -32.44 -13.00 19.57
C GLU A 71 -32.06 -11.57 19.16
N ARG A 72 -30.97 -11.05 19.69
CA ARG A 72 -30.46 -9.72 19.32
C ARG A 72 -29.99 -9.64 17.87
N ILE A 73 -29.33 -10.66 17.35
CA ILE A 73 -28.96 -10.72 15.92
C ILE A 73 -30.23 -10.56 15.07
N VAL A 74 -31.31 -11.23 15.42
CA VAL A 74 -32.58 -11.13 14.68
C VAL A 74 -33.22 -9.77 14.84
N SER A 75 -33.33 -9.26 16.07
CA SER A 75 -34.05 -8.00 16.36
C SER A 75 -33.31 -6.76 15.89
N ASP A 76 -31.99 -6.70 16.13
CA ASP A 76 -31.25 -5.46 16.00
C ASP A 76 -30.62 -5.32 14.60
N TYR A 77 -30.32 -6.47 13.94
CA TYR A 77 -29.64 -6.49 12.64
C TYR A 77 -30.52 -7.06 11.53
N LEU A 78 -31.00 -8.29 11.63
CA LEU A 78 -31.75 -8.94 10.55
C LEU A 78 -33.11 -8.32 10.28
N SER A 79 -33.75 -7.76 11.29
CA SER A 79 -35.04 -7.07 11.12
C SER A 79 -34.98 -5.88 10.16
N LYS A 80 -33.80 -5.29 10.01
CA LYS A 80 -33.54 -4.17 9.09
C LYS A 80 -33.32 -4.62 7.65
N PHE A 81 -33.27 -5.92 7.41
CA PHE A 81 -32.84 -6.51 6.15
C PHE A 81 -33.63 -7.81 5.88
N PRO A 82 -34.82 -7.70 5.35
CA PRO A 82 -35.79 -8.81 5.27
C PRO A 82 -35.35 -10.00 4.39
N ASP A 83 -34.35 -9.82 3.55
CA ASP A 83 -33.88 -10.85 2.60
C ASP A 83 -32.79 -11.78 3.17
N GLU A 84 -32.38 -11.61 4.42
CA GLU A 84 -31.37 -12.47 5.04
C GLU A 84 -31.99 -13.58 5.89
N HIS A 85 -31.45 -14.78 5.74
CA HIS A 85 -31.85 -15.92 6.56
C HIS A 85 -31.27 -15.80 7.98
N PRO A 86 -32.05 -16.12 9.00
CA PRO A 86 -31.59 -16.13 10.38
C PRO A 86 -30.41 -17.11 10.58
N PHE A 87 -29.55 -16.79 11.49
CA PHE A 87 -28.48 -17.71 11.90
C PHE A 87 -29.05 -18.78 12.83
N ASP A 88 -28.68 -20.03 12.58
CA ASP A 88 -28.99 -21.12 13.49
C ASP A 88 -28.20 -20.96 14.79
N GLU A 89 -28.89 -21.18 15.94
CA GLU A 89 -28.28 -21.09 17.27
C GLU A 89 -27.02 -21.97 17.39
N SER A 90 -27.00 -23.12 16.73
CA SER A 90 -25.84 -24.02 16.74
C SER A 90 -24.62 -23.40 16.07
N THR A 91 -24.82 -22.59 15.04
CA THR A 91 -23.76 -21.85 14.33
C THR A 91 -23.20 -20.75 15.23
N VAL A 92 -24.08 -19.98 15.88
CA VAL A 92 -23.65 -18.94 16.84
C VAL A 92 -22.88 -19.57 18.01
N ARG A 93 -23.35 -20.67 18.58
CA ARG A 93 -22.64 -21.39 19.65
C ARG A 93 -21.25 -21.89 19.25
N LYS A 94 -21.11 -22.42 18.04
CA LYS A 94 -19.79 -22.83 17.53
C LYS A 94 -18.84 -21.65 17.45
N LYS A 95 -19.32 -20.51 16.96
CA LYS A 95 -18.54 -19.30 16.83
C LYS A 95 -18.15 -18.69 18.17
N LEU A 96 -19.05 -18.67 19.14
CA LEU A 96 -18.77 -18.24 20.51
C LEU A 96 -17.67 -19.08 21.15
N LYS A 97 -17.71 -20.40 20.96
CA LYS A 97 -16.69 -21.32 21.47
C LYS A 97 -15.34 -21.12 20.77
N GLU A 98 -15.35 -20.84 19.46
CA GLU A 98 -14.16 -20.46 18.73
C GLU A 98 -13.53 -19.20 19.30
N TYR A 99 -14.33 -18.17 19.60
CA TYR A 99 -13.86 -16.91 20.17
C TYR A 99 -13.37 -17.02 21.60
N GLU A 100 -13.94 -17.92 22.38
CA GLU A 100 -13.40 -18.30 23.70
C GLU A 100 -12.00 -18.92 23.55
N THR A 101 -11.83 -19.83 22.58
CA THR A 101 -10.53 -20.47 22.30
C THR A 101 -9.49 -19.45 21.80
N LEU A 102 -9.92 -18.44 21.03
CA LEU A 102 -9.06 -17.34 20.54
C LEU A 102 -8.77 -16.28 21.60
N GLY A 103 -9.37 -16.38 22.80
CA GLY A 103 -9.19 -15.40 23.86
C GLY A 103 -9.88 -14.05 23.57
N LEU A 104 -10.90 -14.01 22.73
CA LEU A 104 -11.71 -12.83 22.47
C LEU A 104 -12.87 -12.68 23.45
N LEU A 105 -13.39 -13.82 23.92
CA LEU A 105 -14.48 -13.90 24.88
C LEU A 105 -14.07 -14.71 26.10
N VAL A 106 -14.71 -14.41 27.22
CA VAL A 106 -14.71 -15.25 28.41
C VAL A 106 -16.09 -15.85 28.57
N SER A 107 -16.17 -17.13 28.93
CA SER A 107 -17.43 -17.79 29.24
C SER A 107 -17.52 -18.21 30.68
N GLU A 108 -18.72 -18.17 31.25
CA GLU A 108 -19.04 -18.69 32.57
C GLU A 108 -20.26 -19.60 32.51
N LYS A 109 -20.16 -20.81 33.02
CA LYS A 109 -21.28 -21.74 33.08
C LYS A 109 -22.07 -21.54 34.36
N ARG A 110 -23.34 -21.18 34.26
CA ARG A 110 -24.28 -21.01 35.35
C ARG A 110 -25.46 -22.01 35.19
N GLY A 111 -25.43 -23.08 35.89
CA GLY A 111 -26.43 -24.14 35.76
C GLY A 111 -26.36 -24.84 34.40
N ARG A 112 -27.44 -24.71 33.60
CA ARG A 112 -27.51 -25.28 32.25
C ARG A 112 -27.12 -24.29 31.14
N GLU A 113 -26.88 -23.02 31.48
CA GLU A 113 -26.59 -21.95 30.55
C GLU A 113 -25.12 -21.56 30.58
N VAL A 114 -24.60 -21.11 29.46
CA VAL A 114 -23.26 -20.54 29.32
C VAL A 114 -23.42 -19.07 28.95
N TRP A 115 -22.82 -18.23 29.76
CA TRP A 115 -22.81 -16.79 29.62
C TRP A 115 -21.50 -16.33 29.02
N TYR A 116 -21.54 -15.42 28.06
CA TYR A 116 -20.37 -14.92 27.34
C TYR A 116 -20.25 -13.41 27.53
N ARG A 117 -19.01 -12.93 27.66
CA ARG A 117 -18.67 -11.50 27.64
C ARG A 117 -17.37 -11.26 26.89
N CYS A 118 -17.17 -10.09 26.36
CA CYS A 118 -15.88 -9.69 25.82
C CYS A 118 -14.82 -9.58 26.93
N ILE A 119 -13.58 -9.87 26.60
CA ILE A 119 -12.46 -9.60 27.52
C ILE A 119 -12.31 -8.08 27.67
N GLU A 120 -12.23 -7.62 28.91
CA GLU A 120 -12.16 -6.18 29.23
C GLU A 120 -10.77 -5.54 29.06
N GLU A 121 -9.96 -5.98 28.15
CA GLU A 121 -8.81 -5.14 27.76
C GLU A 121 -9.35 -3.95 26.95
N LYS A 122 -9.78 -2.92 27.66
CA LYS A 122 -10.08 -1.62 27.04
C LYS A 122 -8.74 -1.00 26.62
N VAL A 123 -8.35 -1.27 25.41
CA VAL A 123 -7.33 -0.43 24.75
C VAL A 123 -7.92 0.95 24.65
N ASP A 124 -7.35 1.91 25.38
CA ASP A 124 -7.71 3.32 25.21
C ASP A 124 -7.20 3.78 23.85
N LEU A 125 -8.11 3.82 22.89
CA LEU A 125 -7.81 4.26 21.52
C LEU A 125 -7.80 5.78 21.36
N ASN A 126 -8.17 6.56 22.39
CA ASN A 126 -8.25 8.02 22.28
C ASN A 126 -6.91 8.65 21.90
N CYS A 127 -5.81 8.16 22.45
CA CYS A 127 -4.47 8.62 22.10
C CYS A 127 -4.02 8.24 20.68
N TRP A 128 -4.74 7.35 20.00
CA TRP A 128 -4.43 6.89 18.65
C TRP A 128 -5.35 7.45 17.57
N LEU A 129 -6.40 8.21 17.93
CA LEU A 129 -7.43 8.67 16.98
C LEU A 129 -6.85 9.47 15.82
N ASP A 130 -5.85 10.33 16.07
CA ASP A 130 -5.20 11.11 15.01
C ASP A 130 -4.41 10.22 14.06
N ALA A 131 -3.69 9.21 14.58
CA ALA A 131 -2.99 8.23 13.76
C ALA A 131 -3.98 7.34 12.97
N ILE A 132 -5.07 6.92 13.60
CA ILE A 132 -6.15 6.16 12.95
C ILE A 132 -6.77 7.00 11.82
N ALA A 133 -7.04 8.28 12.07
CA ALA A 133 -7.56 9.22 11.08
C ALA A 133 -6.58 9.39 9.89
N PHE A 134 -5.28 9.52 10.19
CA PHE A 134 -4.25 9.63 9.15
C PHE A 134 -4.22 8.40 8.24
N TYR A 135 -4.26 7.20 8.80
CA TYR A 135 -4.16 5.95 8.04
C TYR A 135 -5.51 5.44 7.51
N SER A 136 -6.63 6.01 7.91
CA SER A 136 -7.97 5.55 7.50
C SER A 136 -8.20 5.66 5.99
N GLU A 137 -7.50 6.58 5.33
CA GLU A 137 -7.58 6.80 3.88
C GLU A 137 -6.54 5.99 3.09
N ALA A 138 -5.61 5.30 3.78
CA ALA A 138 -4.54 4.57 3.16
C ALA A 138 -4.82 3.06 3.16
N ASP A 139 -4.84 2.45 1.98
CA ASP A 139 -4.94 1.00 1.77
C ASP A 139 -6.17 0.28 2.37
N PRO A 140 -6.36 -1.02 2.12
CA PRO A 140 -7.46 -1.81 2.70
C PRO A 140 -7.52 -1.78 4.23
N VAL A 141 -6.38 -1.61 4.92
CA VAL A 141 -6.31 -1.46 6.38
C VAL A 141 -7.04 -0.21 6.87
N GLY A 142 -7.10 0.84 6.05
CA GLY A 142 -7.84 2.06 6.33
C GLY A 142 -9.35 1.85 6.52
N VAL A 143 -9.91 0.75 6.00
CA VAL A 143 -11.30 0.36 6.26
C VAL A 143 -11.56 0.19 7.75
N ILE A 144 -10.64 -0.46 8.47
CA ILE A 144 -10.73 -0.65 9.93
C ILE A 144 -10.64 0.71 10.64
N GLY A 145 -9.71 1.56 10.21
CA GLY A 145 -9.58 2.92 10.74
C GLY A 145 -10.85 3.75 10.56
N SER A 146 -11.44 3.73 9.37
CA SER A 146 -12.71 4.42 9.07
C SER A 146 -13.88 3.89 9.93
N TYR A 147 -13.93 2.57 10.15
CA TYR A 147 -14.91 1.96 11.05
C TYR A 147 -14.74 2.46 12.50
N LEU A 148 -13.50 2.49 13.00
CA LEU A 148 -13.21 2.96 14.36
C LEU A 148 -13.60 4.44 14.54
N LEU A 149 -13.25 5.29 13.58
CA LEU A 149 -13.60 6.71 13.62
C LEU A 149 -15.12 6.92 13.65
N ASP A 150 -15.88 6.16 12.84
CA ASP A 150 -17.34 6.19 12.83
C ASP A 150 -17.91 5.72 14.18
N LYS A 151 -17.37 4.66 14.76
CA LYS A 151 -17.80 4.11 16.06
C LYS A 151 -17.53 5.08 17.21
N PHE A 152 -16.45 5.84 17.16
CA PHE A 152 -16.12 6.85 18.15
C PHE A 152 -16.75 8.22 17.84
N GLU A 153 -17.50 8.35 16.76
CA GLU A 153 -18.10 9.60 16.27
C GLU A 153 -17.07 10.73 16.09
N VAL A 154 -15.84 10.34 15.71
CA VAL A 154 -14.73 11.28 15.50
C VAL A 154 -14.63 11.65 14.03
N GLN A 155 -14.58 12.96 13.75
CA GLN A 155 -14.27 13.47 12.41
C GLN A 155 -12.77 13.78 12.32
N PRO A 156 -12.06 13.31 11.28
CA PRO A 156 -10.66 13.61 11.08
C PRO A 156 -10.50 15.06 10.63
N ASN A 157 -10.28 15.98 11.57
CA ASN A 157 -10.20 17.41 11.28
C ASN A 157 -8.78 17.93 11.07
N TYR A 158 -7.76 17.14 11.40
CA TYR A 158 -6.38 17.61 11.37
C TYR A 158 -5.64 17.27 10.10
N PHE A 159 -6.06 16.23 9.37
CA PHE A 159 -5.37 15.74 8.17
C PHE A 159 -6.29 15.78 6.96
N GLY A 160 -5.83 16.43 5.90
CA GLY A 160 -6.48 16.44 4.60
C GLY A 160 -5.52 15.91 3.53
N PHE A 161 -5.94 14.88 2.80
CA PHE A 161 -5.14 14.30 1.71
C PHE A 161 -5.50 14.97 0.40
N LYS A 162 -4.50 15.56 -0.27
CA LYS A 162 -4.63 16.20 -1.59
C LYS A 162 -3.95 15.43 -2.72
N HIS A 163 -3.53 14.19 -2.45
CA HIS A 163 -2.78 13.42 -3.43
C HIS A 163 -3.67 12.52 -4.27
N HIS A 164 -3.41 12.52 -5.58
CA HIS A 164 -4.03 11.65 -6.55
C HIS A 164 -3.35 10.28 -6.55
N TYR A 165 -3.51 9.50 -5.51
CA TYR A 165 -3.20 8.11 -5.64
C TYR A 165 -4.44 7.44 -6.22
N ILE A 166 -4.37 7.09 -7.50
CA ILE A 166 -5.19 6.00 -8.00
C ILE A 166 -4.65 4.78 -7.28
N LEU A 167 -5.16 4.56 -6.08
CA LEU A 167 -5.05 3.26 -5.46
C LEU A 167 -5.83 2.35 -6.43
N HIS A 168 -5.12 1.61 -7.26
CA HIS A 168 -5.66 0.39 -7.82
C HIS A 168 -5.84 -0.55 -6.61
N ALA A 169 -6.77 -0.11 -5.76
CA ALA A 169 -7.23 -0.90 -4.66
C ALA A 169 -7.86 -2.09 -5.33
N ILE A 170 -7.13 -3.16 -5.36
CA ILE A 170 -7.72 -4.45 -5.49
C ILE A 170 -7.82 -4.94 -6.93
N ASP A 171 -6.67 -5.25 -7.48
CA ASP A 171 -6.61 -6.63 -7.92
C ASP A 171 -6.33 -7.45 -6.64
N SER A 172 -7.33 -7.57 -5.81
CA SER A 172 -7.21 -8.06 -4.44
C SER A 172 -6.73 -9.51 -4.41
N GLN A 173 -7.04 -10.30 -5.44
CA GLN A 173 -6.65 -11.69 -5.51
C GLN A 173 -5.13 -11.82 -5.70
N VAL A 174 -4.54 -11.11 -6.67
CA VAL A 174 -3.09 -11.12 -6.90
C VAL A 174 -2.34 -10.64 -5.65
N LEU A 175 -2.80 -9.55 -5.05
CA LEU A 175 -2.17 -9.01 -3.85
C LEU A 175 -2.28 -9.98 -2.66
N CYS A 176 -3.46 -10.56 -2.41
CA CYS A 176 -3.67 -11.54 -1.35
C CYS A 176 -2.83 -12.80 -1.54
N GLU A 177 -2.73 -13.31 -2.77
CA GLU A 177 -1.90 -14.48 -3.09
C GLU A 177 -0.42 -14.18 -2.89
N LEU A 178 0.05 -12.98 -3.29
CA LEU A 178 1.43 -12.53 -3.05
C LEU A 178 1.73 -12.38 -1.55
N LEU A 179 0.86 -11.74 -0.79
CA LEU A 179 1.02 -11.59 0.66
C LEU A 179 1.03 -12.95 1.36
N SER A 180 0.16 -13.87 0.94
CA SER A 180 0.16 -15.25 1.43
C SER A 180 1.46 -15.98 1.10
N ALA A 181 1.98 -15.82 -0.13
CA ALA A 181 3.24 -16.43 -0.56
C ALA A 181 4.44 -15.88 0.24
N ILE A 182 4.48 -14.56 0.47
CA ILE A 182 5.50 -13.91 1.31
C ILE A 182 5.45 -14.45 2.73
N ARG A 183 4.26 -14.45 3.36
CA ARG A 183 4.06 -14.91 4.73
C ARG A 183 4.46 -16.37 4.94
N ASN A 184 4.16 -17.22 3.96
CA ASN A 184 4.42 -18.66 4.01
C ASN A 184 5.73 -19.07 3.34
N HIS A 185 6.59 -18.11 2.99
CA HIS A 185 7.89 -18.34 2.34
C HIS A 185 7.82 -19.25 1.11
N ARG A 186 6.82 -19.04 0.22
CA ARG A 186 6.62 -19.90 -0.94
C ARG A 186 7.27 -19.32 -2.19
N VAL A 187 7.96 -20.19 -2.92
CA VAL A 187 8.30 -19.92 -4.33
C VAL A 187 6.99 -19.78 -5.12
N THR A 188 6.97 -18.88 -6.08
CA THR A 188 5.74 -18.51 -6.77
C THR A 188 6.00 -18.41 -8.27
N GLU A 189 5.09 -18.97 -9.07
CA GLU A 189 5.06 -18.77 -10.51
C GLU A 189 4.13 -17.61 -10.84
N LEU A 190 4.64 -16.64 -11.59
CA LEU A 190 3.92 -15.43 -11.97
C LEU A 190 3.74 -15.39 -13.49
N SER A 191 2.51 -15.09 -13.93
CA SER A 191 2.22 -14.67 -15.30
C SER A 191 2.23 -13.14 -15.36
N VAL A 192 3.21 -12.54 -16.02
CA VAL A 192 3.43 -11.10 -16.06
C VAL A 192 3.21 -10.58 -17.47
N LYS A 193 2.36 -9.55 -17.62
CA LYS A 193 2.10 -8.89 -18.91
C LYS A 193 3.14 -7.78 -19.14
N GLY A 194 3.92 -7.91 -20.22
CA GLY A 194 4.85 -6.88 -20.66
C GLY A 194 4.13 -5.60 -21.06
N LEU A 195 4.53 -4.44 -20.48
CA LEU A 195 3.86 -3.15 -20.71
C LEU A 195 3.98 -2.66 -22.15
N ARG A 196 5.13 -2.87 -22.79
CA ARG A 196 5.39 -2.42 -24.16
C ARG A 196 4.97 -3.45 -25.20
N SER A 197 5.28 -4.72 -24.96
CA SER A 197 5.01 -5.82 -25.92
C SER A 197 3.59 -6.36 -25.84
N GLY A 198 2.90 -6.18 -24.72
CA GLY A 198 1.61 -6.80 -24.43
C GLY A 198 1.70 -8.32 -24.18
N ASN A 199 2.86 -8.94 -24.41
CA ASN A 199 3.06 -10.37 -24.27
C ASN A 199 3.07 -10.80 -22.80
N ILE A 200 2.53 -11.98 -22.54
CA ILE A 200 2.59 -12.61 -21.22
C ILE A 200 3.85 -13.47 -21.17
N ARG A 201 4.60 -13.34 -20.10
CA ARG A 201 5.75 -14.19 -19.78
C ARG A 201 5.55 -14.84 -18.43
N GLU A 202 5.99 -16.07 -18.30
CA GLU A 202 6.01 -16.79 -17.04
C GLU A 202 7.36 -16.60 -16.37
N CYS A 203 7.37 -16.37 -15.06
CA CYS A 203 8.59 -16.28 -14.29
C CYS A 203 8.41 -16.92 -12.90
N THR A 204 9.45 -17.63 -12.47
CA THR A 204 9.52 -18.23 -11.13
C THR A 204 10.28 -17.29 -10.22
N VAL A 205 9.65 -16.90 -9.12
CA VAL A 205 10.21 -15.94 -8.18
C VAL A 205 10.04 -16.39 -6.74
N TYR A 206 10.89 -15.87 -5.86
CA TYR A 206 10.65 -15.89 -4.43
C TYR A 206 10.24 -14.47 -3.99
N PRO A 207 8.97 -14.25 -3.62
CA PRO A 207 8.47 -12.95 -3.22
C PRO A 207 9.00 -12.55 -1.84
N LEU A 208 9.47 -11.31 -1.70
CA LEU A 208 10.07 -10.81 -0.46
C LEU A 208 9.22 -9.72 0.20
N LYS A 209 8.83 -8.71 -0.57
CA LYS A 209 8.14 -7.54 -0.03
C LYS A 209 7.36 -6.80 -1.12
N ILE A 210 6.30 -6.12 -0.70
CA ILE A 210 5.57 -5.19 -1.57
C ILE A 210 5.93 -3.76 -1.19
N TYR A 211 6.32 -2.99 -2.19
CA TYR A 211 6.61 -1.56 -2.08
C TYR A 211 5.53 -0.73 -2.73
N ALA A 212 5.10 0.31 -2.04
CA ALA A 212 4.31 1.38 -2.64
C ALA A 212 5.24 2.54 -2.98
N SER A 213 5.34 2.85 -4.27
CA SER A 213 6.11 4.02 -4.72
C SER A 213 5.27 5.27 -4.56
N THR A 214 5.70 6.16 -3.69
CA THR A 214 5.05 7.47 -3.50
C THR A 214 5.25 8.39 -4.71
N GLN A 215 6.26 8.14 -5.52
CA GLN A 215 6.55 8.91 -6.73
C GLN A 215 5.59 8.57 -7.88
N THR A 216 5.22 7.30 -8.03
CA THR A 216 4.37 6.82 -9.13
C THR A 216 2.97 6.43 -8.69
N GLY A 217 2.69 6.33 -7.39
CA GLY A 217 1.44 5.84 -6.83
C GLY A 217 1.18 4.35 -7.11
N ARG A 218 2.20 3.56 -7.45
CA ARG A 218 2.07 2.16 -7.86
C ARG A 218 2.71 1.21 -6.86
N GLN A 219 2.21 -0.02 -6.86
CA GLN A 219 2.76 -1.09 -6.05
C GLN A 219 3.70 -1.97 -6.86
N TYR A 220 4.78 -2.40 -6.22
CA TYR A 220 5.83 -3.23 -6.81
C TYR A 220 6.15 -4.40 -5.89
N LEU A 221 6.21 -5.58 -6.48
CA LEU A 221 6.72 -6.77 -5.80
C LEU A 221 8.24 -6.79 -5.91
N LEU A 222 8.93 -6.71 -4.78
CA LEU A 222 10.35 -7.08 -4.69
C LEU A 222 10.43 -8.59 -4.54
N CYS A 223 11.15 -9.26 -5.42
CA CYS A 223 11.33 -10.70 -5.39
C CYS A 223 12.73 -11.10 -5.90
N TYR A 224 13.16 -12.29 -5.52
CA TYR A 224 14.29 -12.94 -6.14
C TYR A 224 13.83 -13.72 -7.36
N ALA A 225 14.31 -13.38 -8.55
CA ALA A 225 13.95 -14.03 -9.80
C ALA A 225 14.96 -15.12 -10.15
N TYR A 226 14.50 -16.38 -10.21
CA TYR A 226 15.40 -17.53 -10.43
C TYR A 226 16.04 -17.53 -11.81
N GLN A 227 15.36 -16.98 -12.83
CA GLN A 227 15.86 -16.93 -14.21
C GLN A 227 17.09 -16.03 -14.33
N VAL A 228 17.11 -14.90 -13.61
CA VAL A 228 18.17 -13.91 -13.65
C VAL A 228 19.09 -13.97 -12.42
N ARG A 229 18.71 -14.74 -11.41
CA ARG A 229 19.46 -15.00 -10.17
C ARG A 229 19.77 -13.76 -9.34
N HIS A 230 18.90 -12.76 -9.37
CA HIS A 230 19.01 -11.55 -8.55
C HIS A 230 17.65 -11.01 -8.14
N LEU A 231 17.66 -9.97 -7.29
CA LEU A 231 16.45 -9.26 -6.88
C LEU A 231 15.93 -8.40 -8.02
N VAL A 232 14.62 -8.39 -8.20
CA VAL A 232 13.93 -7.56 -9.20
C VAL A 232 12.68 -6.94 -8.60
N PHE A 233 12.25 -5.84 -9.19
CA PHE A 233 10.94 -5.26 -8.94
C PHE A 233 9.99 -5.58 -10.09
N ILE A 234 8.82 -6.09 -9.78
CA ILE A 234 7.73 -6.37 -10.73
C ILE A 234 6.54 -5.52 -10.33
N ARG A 235 5.99 -4.75 -11.26
CA ARG A 235 4.78 -3.98 -10.99
C ARG A 235 3.61 -4.92 -10.74
N VAL A 236 2.92 -4.76 -9.61
CA VAL A 236 1.82 -5.64 -9.20
C VAL A 236 0.66 -5.58 -10.21
N ASP A 237 0.38 -4.40 -10.80
CA ASP A 237 -0.66 -4.22 -11.82
C ASP A 237 -0.38 -4.94 -13.16
N THR A 238 0.85 -5.42 -13.37
CA THR A 238 1.20 -6.22 -14.55
C THR A 238 1.06 -7.74 -14.32
N ILE A 239 0.94 -8.18 -13.08
CA ILE A 239 0.80 -9.58 -12.72
C ILE A 239 -0.65 -10.01 -13.01
N ARG A 240 -0.84 -11.09 -13.77
CA ARG A 240 -2.14 -11.64 -14.18
C ARG A 240 -2.53 -12.88 -13.41
N LYS A 241 -1.54 -13.64 -12.98
CA LYS A 241 -1.75 -14.89 -12.25
C LYS A 241 -0.60 -15.11 -11.28
N VAL A 242 -0.93 -15.62 -10.11
CA VAL A 242 -0.01 -16.03 -9.07
C VAL A 242 -0.29 -17.48 -8.72
N VAL A 243 0.70 -18.35 -8.79
CA VAL A 243 0.58 -19.76 -8.43
C VAL A 243 1.61 -20.06 -7.35
N PRO A 244 1.20 -20.16 -6.09
CA PRO A 244 2.10 -20.53 -5.00
C PRO A 244 2.61 -21.95 -5.17
N GLY A 245 3.93 -22.12 -5.08
CA GLY A 245 4.62 -23.40 -5.13
C GLY A 245 5.07 -23.89 -3.76
N ASN A 246 6.23 -24.55 -3.73
CA ASN A 246 6.81 -25.12 -2.53
C ASN A 246 7.40 -24.05 -1.61
N VAL A 247 7.57 -24.40 -0.33
CA VAL A 247 8.25 -23.53 0.65
C VAL A 247 9.75 -23.43 0.30
N GLU A 248 10.27 -22.19 0.27
CA GLU A 248 11.67 -21.91 0.03
C GLU A 248 12.50 -22.11 1.31
N LYS A 249 13.43 -23.04 1.26
CA LYS A 249 14.30 -23.35 2.41
C LYS A 249 15.38 -22.30 2.65
N LYS A 250 15.73 -21.52 1.61
CA LYS A 250 16.78 -20.49 1.66
C LYS A 250 16.24 -19.08 1.88
N HIS A 251 15.05 -18.95 2.48
CA HIS A 251 14.38 -17.65 2.67
C HIS A 251 15.25 -16.63 3.44
N GLU A 252 16.01 -17.08 4.45
CA GLU A 252 16.93 -16.20 5.20
C GLU A 252 18.07 -15.63 4.34
N VAL A 253 18.55 -16.41 3.36
CA VAL A 253 19.59 -15.95 2.44
C VAL A 253 19.09 -14.79 1.59
N TYR A 254 17.87 -14.90 1.07
CA TYR A 254 17.28 -13.84 0.26
C TYR A 254 16.92 -12.61 1.10
N ALA A 255 16.48 -12.80 2.35
CA ALA A 255 16.29 -11.71 3.30
C ALA A 255 17.64 -10.99 3.60
N GLY A 256 18.73 -11.74 3.72
CA GLY A 256 20.08 -11.19 3.87
C GLY A 256 20.54 -10.37 2.64
N TYR A 257 20.24 -10.82 1.43
CA TYR A 257 20.49 -10.02 0.21
C TYR A 257 19.70 -8.71 0.24
N PHE A 258 18.43 -8.77 0.59
CA PHE A 258 17.59 -7.59 0.70
C PHE A 258 18.13 -6.57 1.70
N ASN A 259 18.56 -7.00 2.89
CA ASN A 259 19.09 -6.11 3.92
C ASN A 259 20.33 -5.32 3.48
N LYS A 260 21.19 -5.92 2.67
CA LYS A 260 22.35 -5.23 2.09
C LYS A 260 21.98 -4.24 0.98
N PHE A 261 20.87 -4.48 0.36
CA PHE A 261 20.42 -3.81 -0.84
C PHE A 261 19.52 -2.61 -0.56
N ARG A 262 18.64 -2.70 0.47
CA ARG A 262 17.58 -1.73 0.75
C ARG A 262 18.08 -0.31 0.97
N ASP A 263 19.27 -0.17 1.59
CA ASP A 263 19.78 1.14 1.99
C ASP A 263 20.32 1.94 0.79
N HIS A 264 20.52 1.27 -0.35
CA HIS A 264 20.98 1.85 -1.61
C HIS A 264 19.87 1.95 -2.68
N LEU A 265 18.63 1.67 -2.33
CA LEU A 265 17.49 1.88 -3.21
C LEU A 265 17.04 3.34 -3.18
N TRP A 266 17.09 4.00 -4.33
CA TRP A 266 16.46 5.32 -4.46
C TRP A 266 14.96 5.21 -4.66
N GLY A 267 14.51 4.36 -5.56
CA GLY A 267 13.13 4.10 -5.90
C GLY A 267 12.76 2.62 -5.85
N VAL A 268 12.13 2.14 -6.89
CA VAL A 268 11.64 0.77 -7.05
C VAL A 268 12.25 0.09 -8.27
N SER A 269 13.50 0.38 -8.56
CA SER A 269 14.31 -0.25 -9.61
C SER A 269 15.70 -0.60 -9.10
N VAL A 270 16.29 -1.61 -9.71
CA VAL A 270 17.65 -2.08 -9.42
C VAL A 270 18.60 -1.91 -10.61
N GLY A 271 18.11 -1.26 -11.67
CA GLY A 271 18.84 -1.13 -12.92
C GLY A 271 19.03 -2.45 -13.67
N SER A 272 19.58 -2.36 -14.86
CA SER A 272 19.82 -3.53 -15.70
C SER A 272 21.13 -4.27 -15.38
N GLY A 273 22.10 -3.57 -14.78
CA GLY A 273 23.44 -4.08 -14.53
C GLY A 273 23.67 -4.65 -13.13
N TYR A 274 22.73 -4.47 -12.21
CA TYR A 274 22.85 -4.88 -10.81
C TYR A 274 24.13 -4.35 -10.12
N SER A 275 24.62 -3.22 -10.61
CA SER A 275 25.74 -2.47 -10.04
C SER A 275 25.23 -1.18 -9.43
N MET A 276 25.90 -0.71 -8.40
CA MET A 276 25.61 0.62 -7.86
C MET A 276 26.17 1.69 -8.78
N ASP A 277 25.36 2.70 -9.02
CA ASP A 277 25.76 3.95 -9.64
C ASP A 277 26.21 4.92 -8.55
N HIS A 278 27.33 5.58 -8.77
CA HIS A 278 27.75 6.74 -7.98
C HIS A 278 27.28 8.00 -8.68
N ILE A 279 26.60 8.88 -7.96
CA ILE A 279 26.10 10.15 -8.50
C ILE A 279 26.54 11.32 -7.63
N GLU A 280 26.98 12.39 -8.28
CA GLU A 280 27.33 13.66 -7.67
C GLU A 280 26.57 14.80 -8.36
N MET A 281 25.98 15.67 -7.56
CA MET A 281 25.29 16.86 -8.02
C MET A 281 25.79 18.07 -7.26
N THR A 282 26.41 19.02 -7.96
CA THR A 282 26.82 20.30 -7.42
C THR A 282 25.75 21.34 -7.73
N ILE A 283 25.24 21.99 -6.70
CA ILE A 283 24.21 23.04 -6.85
C ILE A 283 24.71 24.36 -6.29
N ARG A 284 24.25 25.45 -6.93
CA ARG A 284 24.38 26.81 -6.43
C ARG A 284 23.11 27.22 -5.66
N VAL A 285 23.33 27.89 -4.55
CA VAL A 285 22.26 28.42 -3.68
C VAL A 285 22.51 29.90 -3.51
N ASP A 286 21.58 30.73 -3.94
CA ASP A 286 21.72 32.17 -3.84
C ASP A 286 21.39 32.69 -2.43
N GLU A 287 21.78 33.92 -2.13
CA GLU A 287 21.52 34.54 -0.84
C GLU A 287 20.01 34.56 -0.52
N GLY A 288 19.64 34.19 0.69
CA GLY A 288 18.23 34.06 1.11
C GLY A 288 17.56 32.73 0.83
N GLU A 289 18.20 31.80 0.11
CA GLU A 289 17.66 30.49 -0.25
C GLU A 289 18.01 29.34 0.69
N GLY A 290 18.19 29.63 1.97
CA GLY A 290 18.55 28.62 2.99
C GLY A 290 17.60 27.43 3.08
N HIS A 291 16.43 27.49 2.46
CA HIS A 291 15.49 26.37 2.36
C HIS A 291 15.99 25.28 1.40
N ILE A 292 16.86 25.58 0.44
CA ILE A 292 17.39 24.60 -0.55
C ILE A 292 18.34 23.61 0.13
N PRO A 293 19.37 24.01 0.88
CA PRO A 293 20.20 23.07 1.64
C PRO A 293 19.39 22.23 2.64
N GLN A 294 18.43 22.85 3.34
CA GLN A 294 17.53 22.12 4.24
C GLN A 294 16.70 21.07 3.51
N ARG A 295 16.27 21.38 2.28
CA ARG A 295 15.56 20.43 1.44
C ARG A 295 16.46 19.28 1.02
N LEU A 296 17.70 19.56 0.59
CA LEU A 296 18.68 18.52 0.26
C LEU A 296 18.92 17.59 1.44
N GLU A 297 19.14 18.14 2.63
CA GLU A 297 19.35 17.37 3.86
C GLU A 297 18.15 16.48 4.19
N ARG A 298 16.93 16.98 4.04
CA ARG A 298 15.70 16.22 4.29
C ARG A 298 15.46 15.11 3.26
N GLU A 299 15.81 15.36 1.99
CA GLU A 299 15.48 14.50 0.86
C GLU A 299 16.64 13.58 0.43
N LYS A 300 17.84 13.75 1.00
CA LYS A 300 19.07 13.03 0.62
C LYS A 300 19.00 11.50 0.79
N ARG A 301 18.02 10.99 1.54
CA ARG A 301 17.92 9.56 1.89
C ARG A 301 19.24 9.04 2.48
N ASN A 302 19.92 8.10 1.78
CA ASN A 302 21.23 7.57 2.13
C ASN A 302 22.42 8.38 1.55
N GLY A 303 22.14 9.45 0.80
CA GLY A 303 23.16 10.35 0.26
C GLY A 303 23.81 11.25 1.32
N ARG A 304 24.82 11.97 0.90
CA ARG A 304 25.52 12.98 1.70
C ARG A 304 25.34 14.35 1.07
N VAL A 305 25.31 15.36 1.91
CA VAL A 305 25.30 16.77 1.49
C VAL A 305 26.45 17.47 2.18
N GLU A 306 27.31 18.10 1.40
CA GLU A 306 28.47 18.84 1.89
C GLU A 306 28.42 20.26 1.35
N GLN A 307 28.66 21.24 2.21
CA GLN A 307 28.83 22.62 1.78
C GLN A 307 30.29 22.82 1.35
N ILE A 308 30.50 23.20 0.09
CA ILE A 308 31.84 23.40 -0.49
C ILE A 308 32.31 24.82 -0.23
N ASP A 309 31.43 25.81 -0.42
CA ASP A 309 31.65 27.22 -0.16
C ASP A 309 30.35 27.89 0.27
N GLU A 310 30.35 29.24 0.43
CA GLU A 310 29.19 30.00 0.93
C GLU A 310 27.89 29.73 0.15
N ASN A 311 28.04 29.48 -1.17
CA ASN A 311 26.90 29.38 -2.07
C ASN A 311 26.81 28.04 -2.81
N THR A 312 27.71 27.09 -2.53
CA THR A 312 27.82 25.83 -3.28
C THR A 312 27.70 24.61 -2.38
N TYR A 313 26.85 23.69 -2.77
CA TYR A 313 26.61 22.43 -2.07
C TYR A 313 26.81 21.25 -3.02
N LEU A 314 27.46 20.21 -2.50
CA LEU A 314 27.63 18.92 -3.16
C LEU A 314 26.70 17.91 -2.51
N PHE A 315 25.88 17.29 -3.32
CA PHE A 315 25.15 16.08 -2.96
C PHE A 315 25.84 14.90 -3.63
N SER A 316 26.08 13.81 -2.88
CA SER A 316 26.61 12.55 -3.41
C SER A 316 25.84 11.35 -2.88
N ALA A 317 25.68 10.31 -3.70
CA ALA A 317 25.00 9.07 -3.30
C ALA A 317 25.47 7.87 -4.12
N ASP A 318 25.48 6.70 -3.46
CA ASP A 318 25.63 5.40 -4.11
C ASP A 318 24.28 4.69 -4.13
N VAL A 319 23.70 4.48 -5.31
CA VAL A 319 22.35 3.95 -5.48
C VAL A 319 22.31 2.88 -6.56
N TYR A 320 21.38 1.94 -6.40
CA TYR A 320 20.99 1.08 -7.52
C TYR A 320 20.06 1.88 -8.43
N ASP A 321 20.39 1.95 -9.73
CA ASP A 321 19.61 2.67 -10.74
C ASP A 321 19.45 4.18 -10.48
N ALA A 322 20.51 4.95 -10.75
CA ALA A 322 20.48 6.41 -10.65
C ALA A 322 19.44 7.07 -11.58
N ALA A 323 18.93 6.37 -12.60
CA ALA A 323 17.87 6.90 -13.45
C ALA A 323 16.55 7.18 -12.67
N GLU A 324 16.31 6.46 -11.57
CA GLU A 324 15.19 6.72 -10.66
C GLU A 324 15.30 8.10 -9.96
N MET A 325 16.50 8.69 -9.95
CA MET A 325 16.71 10.03 -9.37
C MET A 325 16.36 11.17 -10.32
N LEU A 326 16.27 10.93 -11.64
CA LEU A 326 16.01 11.98 -12.63
C LEU A 326 14.83 12.90 -12.30
N PRO A 327 13.64 12.41 -11.87
CA PRO A 327 12.54 13.29 -11.48
C PRO A 327 12.89 14.22 -10.31
N TRP A 328 13.68 13.74 -9.36
CA TRP A 328 14.12 14.53 -8.21
C TRP A 328 15.20 15.54 -8.63
N LEU A 329 16.20 15.13 -9.42
CA LEU A 329 17.23 16.02 -9.97
C LEU A 329 16.61 17.19 -10.75
N ARG A 330 15.60 16.91 -11.57
CA ARG A 330 14.89 17.93 -12.36
C ARG A 330 14.25 19.01 -11.49
N THR A 331 13.95 18.73 -10.22
CA THR A 331 13.40 19.75 -9.32
C THR A 331 14.42 20.80 -8.89
N PHE A 332 15.71 20.62 -9.21
CA PHE A 332 16.80 21.57 -8.98
C PHE A 332 17.31 22.21 -10.28
N ILE A 333 16.56 22.09 -11.38
CA ILE A 333 16.88 22.76 -12.66
C ILE A 333 17.08 24.27 -12.41
N GLY A 334 18.11 24.84 -13.05
CA GLY A 334 18.52 26.22 -12.87
C GLY A 334 19.48 26.45 -11.70
N ARG A 335 19.74 25.43 -10.86
CA ARG A 335 20.68 25.46 -9.76
C ARG A 335 21.84 24.49 -9.91
N ILE A 336 21.66 23.43 -10.69
CA ILE A 336 22.69 22.42 -10.93
C ILE A 336 23.81 23.04 -11.77
N ILE A 337 25.00 23.15 -11.18
CA ILE A 337 26.20 23.61 -11.87
C ILE A 337 26.87 22.45 -12.56
N LYS A 338 26.90 21.27 -11.88
CA LYS A 338 27.57 20.08 -12.38
C LYS A 338 26.79 18.84 -11.95
N LEU A 339 26.63 17.91 -12.86
CA LEU A 339 26.07 16.59 -12.61
C LEU A 339 27.00 15.54 -13.17
N GLU A 340 27.44 14.63 -12.32
CA GLU A 340 28.28 13.49 -12.66
C GLU A 340 27.62 12.20 -12.18
N CYS A 341 27.73 11.15 -12.98
CA CYS A 341 27.23 9.85 -12.63
C CYS A 341 28.08 8.77 -13.30
N SER A 342 28.34 7.68 -12.60
CA SER A 342 29.02 6.51 -13.19
C SER A 342 28.20 5.90 -14.33
N ASN A 343 26.87 6.08 -14.31
CA ASN A 343 25.97 5.77 -15.42
C ASN A 343 25.78 7.01 -16.31
N GLN A 344 26.61 7.14 -17.34
CA GLN A 344 26.61 8.28 -18.24
C GLN A 344 25.23 8.55 -18.86
N SER A 345 24.41 7.52 -19.11
CA SER A 345 23.08 7.71 -19.71
C SER A 345 22.14 8.58 -18.86
N VAL A 346 22.34 8.63 -17.55
CA VAL A 346 21.57 9.50 -16.63
C VAL A 346 21.93 10.97 -16.88
N VAL A 347 23.22 11.25 -16.99
CA VAL A 347 23.76 12.59 -17.28
C VAL A 347 23.29 13.06 -18.66
N ASP A 348 23.45 12.20 -19.68
CA ASP A 348 23.04 12.50 -21.05
C ASP A 348 21.53 12.77 -21.13
N THR A 349 20.71 11.98 -20.43
CA THR A 349 19.25 12.19 -20.40
C THR A 349 18.89 13.53 -19.74
N PHE A 350 19.56 13.87 -18.64
CA PHE A 350 19.32 15.12 -17.93
C PHE A 350 19.63 16.33 -18.81
N TYR A 351 20.80 16.35 -19.47
CA TYR A 351 21.17 17.46 -20.35
C TYR A 351 20.36 17.50 -21.65
N ALA A 352 19.98 16.34 -22.21
CA ALA A 352 19.09 16.31 -23.38
C ALA A 352 17.71 16.92 -23.07
N ASP A 353 17.18 16.72 -21.84
CA ASP A 353 15.95 17.37 -21.40
C ASP A 353 16.11 18.89 -21.31
N LEU A 354 17.26 19.39 -20.78
CA LEU A 354 17.55 20.82 -20.72
C LEU A 354 17.64 21.43 -22.13
N ASP A 355 18.35 20.79 -23.05
CA ASP A 355 18.45 21.24 -24.43
C ASP A 355 17.09 21.26 -25.12
N ALA A 356 16.23 20.28 -24.83
CA ALA A 356 14.85 20.26 -25.32
C ALA A 356 14.04 21.42 -24.76
N MET A 357 14.18 21.74 -23.47
CA MET A 357 13.53 22.90 -22.85
C MET A 357 13.98 24.22 -23.45
N ILE A 358 15.29 24.40 -23.66
CA ILE A 358 15.86 25.60 -24.29
C ILE A 358 15.29 25.77 -25.69
N ARG A 359 15.25 24.69 -26.49
CA ARG A 359 14.66 24.75 -27.87
C ARG A 359 13.17 25.04 -27.89
N MET A 360 12.42 24.61 -26.87
CA MET A 360 10.97 24.79 -26.80
C MET A 360 10.58 26.17 -26.24
N TYR A 361 11.36 26.69 -25.28
CA TYR A 361 10.99 27.88 -24.52
C TYR A 361 12.00 29.01 -24.63
N GLY A 362 13.23 28.74 -25.15
CA GLY A 362 14.17 29.79 -25.55
C GLY A 362 13.60 30.47 -26.78
N GLY A 363 13.17 31.71 -26.66
CA GLY A 363 12.68 32.47 -27.79
C GLY A 363 13.78 32.60 -28.85
N ASP A 364 13.39 32.59 -30.12
CA ASP A 364 14.28 32.97 -31.22
C ASP A 364 14.75 34.42 -30.95
N ASP A 365 16.02 34.57 -30.53
CA ASP A 365 16.67 35.88 -30.45
C ASP A 365 16.87 36.56 -31.84
N ASP A 366 16.37 35.93 -32.90
CA ASP A 366 16.46 36.42 -34.29
C ASP A 366 15.28 37.30 -34.75
N ALA A 367 14.38 37.72 -33.83
CA ALA A 367 13.23 38.56 -34.21
C ALA A 367 13.39 40.06 -33.88
N VAL A 368 14.66 40.55 -33.71
CA VAL A 368 14.95 41.99 -33.61
C VAL A 368 16.06 42.36 -34.56
N GLN A 369 15.74 42.51 -35.82
CA GLN A 369 16.38 43.41 -36.75
C GLN A 369 15.32 44.29 -37.47
#